data_acf11a7d3c62fdad97141d04a759e67e
#
_entry.id   acf11a7d3c62fdad97141d04a759e67e
#
_cell.length_a   1.000
_cell.length_b   1.000
_cell.length_c   1.000
_cell.angle_alpha   90.00
_cell.angle_beta   90.00
_cell.angle_gamma   90.00
#
_symmetry.space_group_name_H-M   'P 1'
#
loop_
_entity.id
_entity.type
_entity.pdbx_description
1 polymer ?
#
loop_
_entity_poly.entity_id
_entity_poly.type
_entity_poly.pdbx_seq_one_letter_code
_entity_poly.pdbx_strand_id
1 'polypeptide(L)'
;FRRYHADHHARLGDYAQDVGIPTLWEATWVGNSAARKALWLTFFSFFQMFRTGKYQSGTHALRNPWLWLNIALQCVVSGVVLWHLGFGAVAYLLLSVFFAFSLHPLGARVIQEHVMAREGQETYSFVGGANTLECNFGYHTEHHDFPVIPWSKLPRVRRLAPEFYAGLHSY
;
A
#
# COMPACT_ATOMS: atom_id res chain seq x y z
N PHE A 1 8.31 1.70 8.27
CA PHE A 1 6.94 1.86 7.77
C PHE A 1 6.27 3.14 8.30
N ARG A 2 6.16 3.34 9.63
CA ARG A 2 5.39 4.45 10.24
C ARG A 2 5.70 5.83 9.66
N ARG A 3 6.99 6.20 9.56
CA ARG A 3 7.39 7.50 9.01
C ARG A 3 6.99 7.64 7.55
N TYR A 4 7.28 6.61 6.76
CA TYR A 4 6.92 6.54 5.35
C TYR A 4 5.41 6.75 5.14
N HIS A 5 4.59 6.06 5.93
CA HIS A 5 3.13 6.16 5.83
C HIS A 5 2.61 7.54 6.30
N ALA A 6 3.20 8.12 7.34
CA ALA A 6 2.86 9.47 7.77
C ALA A 6 3.24 10.54 6.72
N ASP A 7 4.38 10.37 6.05
CA ASP A 7 4.80 11.26 4.96
C ASP A 7 3.88 11.12 3.74
N HIS A 8 3.40 9.91 3.44
CA HIS A 8 2.40 9.68 2.42
C HIS A 8 1.07 10.41 2.71
N HIS A 9 0.53 10.29 3.93
CA HIS A 9 -0.67 11.04 4.31
C HIS A 9 -0.49 12.57 4.23
N ALA A 10 0.70 13.07 4.60
CA ALA A 10 0.98 14.50 4.58
C ALA A 10 1.22 15.08 3.17
N ARG A 11 1.50 14.23 2.20
CA ARG A 11 1.94 14.62 0.85
C ARG A 11 1.22 13.86 -0.25
N LEU A 12 0.02 13.40 0.06
CA LEU A 12 -0.81 12.67 -0.89
C LEU A 12 -0.93 13.43 -2.20
N GLY A 13 -0.72 12.73 -3.31
CA GLY A 13 -0.78 13.31 -4.65
C GLY A 13 0.49 14.04 -5.13
N ASP A 14 1.50 14.23 -4.28
CA ASP A 14 2.80 14.80 -4.70
C ASP A 14 3.66 13.74 -5.39
N TYR A 15 3.67 13.70 -6.70
CA TYR A 15 4.46 12.75 -7.51
C TYR A 15 5.98 12.77 -7.23
N ALA A 16 6.50 13.84 -6.64
CA ALA A 16 7.92 13.96 -6.32
C ALA A 16 8.27 13.34 -4.96
N GLN A 17 7.33 13.34 -4.02
CA GLN A 17 7.59 13.03 -2.62
C GLN A 17 6.75 11.86 -2.07
N ASP A 18 5.57 11.64 -2.65
CA ASP A 18 4.70 10.54 -2.25
C ASP A 18 5.09 9.26 -2.99
N VAL A 19 5.72 8.35 -2.28
CA VAL A 19 6.09 7.03 -2.82
C VAL A 19 4.97 5.99 -2.71
N GLY A 20 3.84 6.35 -2.09
CA GLY A 20 2.63 5.51 -2.03
C GLY A 20 1.89 5.45 -3.36
N ILE A 21 2.04 6.49 -4.18
CA ILE A 21 1.42 6.56 -5.51
C ILE A 21 2.39 6.19 -6.62
N PRO A 22 1.90 5.77 -7.81
CA PRO A 22 2.72 5.58 -8.99
C PRO A 22 3.44 6.86 -9.39
N THR A 23 4.67 6.76 -9.87
CA THR A 23 5.37 7.90 -10.45
C THR A 23 4.71 8.34 -11.76
N LEU A 24 4.94 9.58 -12.17
CA LEU A 24 4.37 10.11 -13.41
C LEU A 24 4.75 9.27 -14.65
N TRP A 25 5.98 8.74 -14.71
CA TRP A 25 6.38 7.88 -15.83
C TRP A 25 5.65 6.52 -15.80
N GLU A 26 5.41 5.92 -14.61
CA GLU A 26 4.61 4.70 -14.46
C GLU A 26 3.18 4.95 -14.96
N ALA A 27 2.55 6.03 -14.50
CA ALA A 27 1.21 6.41 -14.90
C ALA A 27 1.11 6.65 -16.42
N THR A 28 2.08 7.34 -17.01
CA THR A 28 2.16 7.60 -18.45
C THR A 28 2.36 6.30 -19.24
N TRP A 29 3.25 5.42 -18.77
CA TRP A 29 3.51 4.15 -19.43
C TRP A 29 2.30 3.21 -19.38
N VAL A 30 1.63 3.12 -18.22
CA VAL A 30 0.43 2.29 -18.06
C VAL A 30 -0.72 2.84 -18.89
N GLY A 31 -0.97 4.13 -18.81
CA GLY A 31 -2.07 4.81 -19.50
C GLY A 31 -3.40 4.08 -19.35
N ASN A 32 -4.18 4.00 -20.42
CA ASN A 32 -5.46 3.30 -20.47
C ASN A 32 -5.35 1.83 -20.95
N SER A 33 -4.15 1.28 -21.04
CA SER A 33 -3.96 -0.09 -21.53
C SER A 33 -4.17 -1.12 -20.43
N ALA A 34 -5.17 -1.97 -20.57
CA ALA A 34 -5.44 -3.09 -19.65
C ALA A 34 -4.23 -4.05 -19.54
N ALA A 35 -3.56 -4.34 -20.67
CA ALA A 35 -2.39 -5.21 -20.67
C ALA A 35 -1.20 -4.62 -19.90
N ARG A 36 -0.91 -3.32 -20.09
CA ARG A 36 0.15 -2.64 -19.34
C ARG A 36 -0.21 -2.52 -17.85
N LYS A 37 -1.48 -2.28 -17.53
CA LYS A 37 -1.96 -2.27 -16.14
C LYS A 37 -1.77 -3.63 -15.48
N ALA A 38 -2.13 -4.71 -16.14
CA ALA A 38 -1.93 -6.08 -15.65
C ALA A 38 -0.44 -6.38 -15.44
N LEU A 39 0.42 -6.01 -16.39
CA LEU A 39 1.86 -6.17 -16.28
C LEU A 39 2.44 -5.34 -15.13
N TRP A 40 2.02 -4.08 -15.00
CA TRP A 40 2.44 -3.20 -13.90
C TRP A 40 2.01 -3.77 -12.54
N LEU A 41 0.78 -4.24 -12.40
CA LEU A 41 0.31 -4.89 -11.19
C LEU A 41 1.12 -6.16 -10.87
N THR A 42 1.40 -6.98 -11.88
CA THR A 42 2.21 -8.19 -11.67
C THR A 42 3.55 -7.88 -11.01
N PHE A 43 4.18 -6.78 -11.39
CA PHE A 43 5.48 -6.35 -10.88
C PHE A 43 5.41 -5.20 -9.85
N PHE A 44 4.23 -4.91 -9.33
CA PHE A 44 4.01 -3.78 -8.43
C PHE A 44 4.96 -3.77 -7.22
N SER A 45 5.22 -4.94 -6.62
CA SER A 45 6.14 -5.06 -5.48
C SER A 45 7.55 -4.55 -5.81
N PHE A 46 8.03 -4.77 -7.03
CA PHE A 46 9.34 -4.26 -7.48
C PHE A 46 9.32 -2.75 -7.68
N PHE A 47 8.28 -2.21 -8.32
CA PHE A 47 8.12 -0.77 -8.48
C PHE A 47 8.06 -0.08 -7.12
N GLN A 48 7.29 -0.63 -6.18
CA GLN A 48 7.17 -0.11 -4.83
C GLN A 48 8.50 -0.15 -4.08
N MET A 49 9.24 -1.24 -4.17
CA MET A 49 10.56 -1.39 -3.56
C MET A 49 11.54 -0.36 -4.12
N PHE A 50 11.54 -0.13 -5.43
CA PHE A 50 12.39 0.86 -6.09
C PHE A 50 12.06 2.29 -5.63
N ARG A 51 10.78 2.66 -5.61
CA ARG A 51 10.31 3.97 -5.11
C ARG A 51 10.73 4.18 -3.66
N THR A 52 10.48 3.19 -2.80
CA THR A 52 10.84 3.24 -1.37
C THR A 52 12.36 3.36 -1.18
N GLY A 53 13.15 2.64 -1.96
CA GLY A 53 14.61 2.74 -1.92
C GLY A 53 15.12 4.12 -2.30
N LYS A 54 14.56 4.71 -3.34
CA LYS A 54 14.88 6.08 -3.77
C LYS A 54 14.52 7.12 -2.70
N TYR A 55 13.36 7.00 -2.09
CA TYR A 55 12.92 7.85 -0.98
C TYR A 55 13.87 7.73 0.22
N GLN A 56 14.19 6.52 0.64
CA GLN A 56 15.06 6.29 1.80
C GLN A 56 16.47 6.86 1.60
N SER A 57 17.02 6.76 0.41
CA SER A 57 18.34 7.34 0.11
C SER A 57 18.36 8.86 0.24
N GLY A 58 17.23 9.54 -0.01
CA GLY A 58 17.09 10.99 0.13
C GLY A 58 16.78 11.52 1.53
N THR A 59 16.41 10.67 2.50
CA THR A 59 15.82 11.10 3.77
C THR A 59 16.65 10.82 5.02
N HIS A 60 17.93 10.50 4.92
CA HIS A 60 18.73 10.04 6.05
C HIS A 60 18.15 8.81 6.78
N ALA A 61 17.24 8.07 6.16
CA ALA A 61 16.62 6.88 6.77
C ALA A 61 17.67 5.83 7.14
N LEU A 62 18.77 5.75 6.41
CA LEU A 62 19.89 4.86 6.69
C LEU A 62 20.60 5.16 8.00
N ARG A 63 20.42 6.36 8.57
CA ARG A 63 20.95 6.72 9.91
C ARG A 63 20.02 6.32 11.05
N ASN A 64 18.83 5.79 10.74
CA ASN A 64 17.86 5.41 11.75
C ASN A 64 18.20 4.02 12.33
N PRO A 65 18.54 3.91 13.63
CA PRO A 65 18.90 2.63 14.25
C PRO A 65 17.74 1.62 14.21
N TRP A 66 16.50 2.07 14.22
CA TRP A 66 15.35 1.19 14.13
C TRP A 66 15.22 0.50 12.77
N LEU A 67 15.73 1.11 11.70
CA LEU A 67 15.81 0.44 10.40
C LEU A 67 16.74 -0.76 10.48
N TRP A 68 17.94 -0.57 11.03
CA TRP A 68 18.93 -1.64 11.15
C TRP A 68 18.50 -2.74 12.11
N LEU A 69 17.85 -2.37 13.22
CA LEU A 69 17.27 -3.34 14.15
C LEU A 69 16.18 -4.17 13.44
N ASN A 70 15.33 -3.55 12.63
CA ASN A 70 14.31 -4.26 11.87
C ASN A 70 14.95 -5.22 10.85
N ILE A 71 15.96 -4.78 10.12
CA ILE A 71 16.68 -5.62 9.16
C ILE A 71 17.33 -6.81 9.89
N ALA A 72 18.02 -6.57 10.99
CA ALA A 72 18.65 -7.63 11.77
C ALA A 72 17.62 -8.65 12.27
N LEU A 73 16.49 -8.18 12.80
CA LEU A 73 15.40 -9.05 13.25
C LEU A 73 14.84 -9.89 12.09
N GLN A 74 14.61 -9.29 10.92
CA GLN A 74 14.13 -10.02 9.74
C GLN A 74 15.14 -11.08 9.27
N CYS A 75 16.44 -10.76 9.30
CA CYS A 75 17.49 -11.72 8.97
C CYS A 75 17.50 -12.89 9.97
N VAL A 76 17.38 -12.61 11.27
CA VAL A 76 17.33 -13.65 12.30
C VAL A 76 16.10 -14.55 12.11
N VAL A 77 14.90 -13.96 11.97
CA VAL A 77 13.67 -14.71 11.76
C VAL A 77 13.73 -15.55 10.48
N SER A 78 14.21 -14.96 9.39
CA SER A 78 14.36 -15.70 8.12
C SER A 78 15.40 -16.83 8.24
N GLY A 79 16.49 -16.59 8.97
CA GLY A 79 17.50 -17.63 9.26
C GLY A 79 16.92 -18.79 10.09
N VAL A 80 16.13 -18.49 11.12
CA VAL A 80 15.43 -19.51 11.92
C VAL A 80 14.45 -20.31 11.07
N VAL A 81 13.64 -19.62 10.23
CA VAL A 81 12.74 -20.31 9.30
C VAL A 81 13.50 -21.18 8.33
N LEU A 82 14.59 -20.67 7.75
CA LEU A 82 15.44 -21.46 6.84
C LEU A 82 16.01 -22.70 7.50
N TRP A 83 16.52 -22.53 8.74
CA TRP A 83 17.12 -23.63 9.51
C TRP A 83 16.11 -24.72 9.88
N HIS A 84 14.95 -24.36 10.36
CA HIS A 84 13.96 -25.33 10.85
C HIS A 84 13.01 -25.87 9.79
N LEU A 85 12.65 -25.04 8.79
CA LEU A 85 11.62 -25.37 7.80
C LEU A 85 12.16 -25.46 6.37
N GLY A 86 13.43 -25.15 6.17
CA GLY A 86 14.11 -25.24 4.88
C GLY A 86 13.77 -24.10 3.90
N PHE A 87 14.44 -24.15 2.74
CA PHE A 87 14.33 -23.12 1.70
C PHE A 87 12.89 -22.94 1.18
N GLY A 88 12.11 -24.02 1.07
CA GLY A 88 10.73 -23.96 0.61
C GLY A 88 9.85 -23.02 1.43
N ALA A 89 10.05 -22.99 2.76
CA ALA A 89 9.30 -22.08 3.64
C ALA A 89 9.68 -20.61 3.42
N VAL A 90 10.96 -20.32 3.25
CA VAL A 90 11.41 -18.95 2.92
C VAL A 90 10.89 -18.51 1.55
N ALA A 91 10.97 -19.40 0.55
CA ALA A 91 10.43 -19.13 -0.79
C ALA A 91 8.91 -18.88 -0.74
N TYR A 92 8.17 -19.68 0.03
CA TYR A 92 6.74 -19.48 0.24
C TYR A 92 6.45 -18.09 0.84
N LEU A 93 7.17 -17.67 1.88
CA LEU A 93 6.99 -16.34 2.49
C LEU A 93 7.27 -15.21 1.50
N LEU A 94 8.36 -15.31 0.73
CA LEU A 94 8.71 -14.30 -0.28
C LEU A 94 7.65 -14.22 -1.39
N LEU A 95 7.19 -15.37 -1.89
CA LEU A 95 6.14 -15.42 -2.89
C LEU A 95 4.81 -14.91 -2.33
N SER A 96 4.48 -15.19 -1.07
CA SER A 96 3.27 -14.67 -0.42
C SER A 96 3.27 -13.15 -0.37
N VAL A 97 4.39 -12.53 0.01
CA VAL A 97 4.53 -11.06 -0.02
C VAL A 97 4.43 -10.52 -1.44
N PHE A 98 5.10 -11.17 -2.41
CA PHE A 98 5.03 -10.77 -3.81
C PHE A 98 3.60 -10.81 -4.33
N PHE A 99 2.89 -11.92 -4.14
CA PHE A 99 1.52 -12.08 -4.64
C PHE A 99 0.49 -11.22 -3.88
N ALA A 100 0.71 -10.90 -2.61
CA ALA A 100 -0.19 -10.03 -1.85
C ALA A 100 -0.28 -8.60 -2.44
N PHE A 101 0.76 -8.14 -3.14
CA PHE A 101 0.81 -6.84 -3.80
C PHE A 101 0.84 -6.91 -5.33
N SER A 102 0.56 -8.08 -5.92
CA SER A 102 0.65 -8.34 -7.35
C SER A 102 -0.74 -8.43 -7.99
N LEU A 103 -0.80 -8.99 -9.21
CA LEU A 103 -2.04 -9.25 -9.95
C LEU A 103 -2.87 -10.33 -9.25
N HIS A 104 -3.53 -9.94 -8.20
CA HIS A 104 -4.35 -10.76 -7.32
C HIS A 104 -5.53 -9.89 -6.83
N PRO A 105 -6.70 -10.44 -6.50
CA PRO A 105 -7.81 -9.64 -5.99
C PRO A 105 -7.45 -8.70 -4.85
N LEU A 106 -6.63 -9.15 -3.89
CA LEU A 106 -6.14 -8.30 -2.80
C LEU A 106 -5.12 -7.25 -3.26
N GLY A 107 -4.27 -7.57 -4.25
CA GLY A 107 -3.31 -6.63 -4.83
C GLY A 107 -3.97 -5.53 -5.66
N ALA A 108 -5.12 -5.83 -6.27
CA ALA A 108 -5.87 -4.87 -7.07
C ALA A 108 -6.35 -3.64 -6.27
N ARG A 109 -6.44 -3.74 -4.94
CA ARG A 109 -6.76 -2.62 -4.05
C ARG A 109 -5.80 -1.43 -4.21
N VAL A 110 -4.56 -1.66 -4.57
CA VAL A 110 -3.57 -0.59 -4.82
C VAL A 110 -4.04 0.38 -5.91
N ILE A 111 -4.74 -0.13 -6.93
CA ILE A 111 -5.37 0.73 -7.94
C ILE A 111 -6.54 1.48 -7.32
N GLN A 112 -7.35 0.81 -6.52
CA GLN A 112 -8.54 1.38 -5.90
C GLN A 112 -8.16 2.51 -4.95
N GLU A 113 -7.11 2.37 -4.15
CA GLU A 113 -6.78 3.28 -3.07
C GLU A 113 -6.48 4.72 -3.57
N HIS A 114 -5.66 4.87 -4.60
CA HIS A 114 -5.08 6.17 -4.99
C HIS A 114 -5.07 6.46 -6.49
N VAL A 115 -5.56 5.57 -7.33
CA VAL A 115 -5.64 5.87 -8.76
C VAL A 115 -6.88 6.70 -9.03
N MET A 116 -6.67 7.94 -9.42
CA MET A 116 -7.72 8.94 -9.63
C MET A 116 -8.71 8.48 -10.71
N ALA A 117 -9.90 8.06 -10.28
CA ALA A 117 -11.02 7.68 -11.14
C ALA A 117 -12.00 8.85 -11.33
N ARG A 118 -11.98 9.83 -10.43
CA ARG A 118 -12.81 11.04 -10.47
C ARG A 118 -11.96 12.26 -10.16
N GLU A 119 -12.06 13.30 -10.94
CA GLU A 119 -11.35 14.56 -10.73
C GLU A 119 -11.69 15.14 -9.35
N GLY A 120 -10.66 15.55 -8.62
CA GLY A 120 -10.80 16.15 -7.28
C GLY A 120 -11.02 15.14 -6.15
N GLN A 121 -10.95 13.83 -6.43
CA GLN A 121 -10.99 12.80 -5.39
C GLN A 121 -9.73 11.95 -5.45
N GLU A 122 -8.89 12.06 -4.41
CA GLU A 122 -7.56 11.44 -4.35
C GLU A 122 -7.56 10.07 -3.64
N THR A 123 -8.61 9.79 -2.87
CA THR A 123 -8.76 8.52 -2.15
C THR A 123 -10.10 7.87 -2.43
N TYR A 124 -10.11 6.56 -2.47
CA TYR A 124 -11.33 5.80 -2.76
C TYR A 124 -11.52 4.69 -1.74
N SER A 125 -12.75 4.52 -1.30
CA SER A 125 -13.13 3.42 -0.44
C SER A 125 -13.82 2.30 -1.22
N PHE A 126 -13.60 1.07 -0.80
CA PHE A 126 -14.38 -0.09 -1.16
C PHE A 126 -15.32 -0.46 -0.01
N VAL A 127 -16.61 -0.54 -0.28
CA VAL A 127 -17.62 -0.84 0.75
C VAL A 127 -18.30 -2.16 0.41
N GLY A 128 -17.69 -3.25 0.86
CA GLY A 128 -18.20 -4.59 0.57
C GLY A 128 -17.82 -5.60 1.65
N GLY A 129 -18.40 -6.80 1.56
CA GLY A 129 -18.18 -7.88 2.53
C GLY A 129 -16.71 -8.35 2.63
N ALA A 130 -15.94 -8.22 1.55
CA ALA A 130 -14.52 -8.55 1.54
C ALA A 130 -13.67 -7.71 2.50
N ASN A 131 -14.14 -6.51 2.88
CA ASN A 131 -13.44 -5.65 3.84
C ASN A 131 -13.12 -6.33 5.17
N THR A 132 -13.98 -7.23 5.63
CA THR A 132 -13.74 -7.95 6.88
C THR A 132 -12.51 -8.85 6.78
N LEU A 133 -12.29 -9.48 5.63
CA LEU A 133 -11.12 -10.33 5.36
C LEU A 133 -9.84 -9.51 5.20
N GLU A 134 -9.97 -8.28 4.73
CA GLU A 134 -8.87 -7.34 4.47
C GLU A 134 -8.64 -6.37 5.64
N CYS A 135 -9.06 -6.71 6.86
CA CYS A 135 -8.91 -5.82 8.02
C CYS A 135 -9.46 -4.41 7.79
N ASN A 136 -10.57 -4.27 7.05
CA ASN A 136 -11.21 -3.01 6.70
C ASN A 136 -10.31 -2.02 5.93
N PHE A 137 -9.27 -2.48 5.26
CA PHE A 137 -8.42 -1.62 4.41
C PHE A 137 -9.21 -0.90 3.31
N GLY A 138 -10.34 -1.46 2.88
CA GLY A 138 -11.21 -0.82 1.91
C GLY A 138 -11.84 0.50 2.38
N TYR A 139 -11.90 0.78 3.68
CA TYR A 139 -12.30 2.10 4.20
C TYR A 139 -11.13 3.10 4.13
N HIS A 140 -10.60 3.29 2.93
CA HIS A 140 -9.34 3.97 2.72
C HIS A 140 -9.47 5.51 2.81
N THR A 141 -10.55 6.08 2.31
CA THR A 141 -10.86 7.51 2.48
C THR A 141 -11.01 7.86 3.96
N GLU A 142 -11.77 7.05 4.70
CA GLU A 142 -11.96 7.24 6.14
C GLU A 142 -10.65 7.09 6.92
N HIS A 143 -9.73 6.25 6.44
CA HIS A 143 -8.40 6.12 7.00
C HIS A 143 -7.54 7.35 6.73
N HIS A 144 -7.61 7.93 5.53
CA HIS A 144 -6.90 9.18 5.21
C HIS A 144 -7.41 10.37 6.00
N ASP A 145 -8.72 10.46 6.22
CA ASP A 145 -9.32 11.51 7.05
C ASP A 145 -8.91 11.36 8.53
N PHE A 146 -8.82 10.13 9.01
CA PHE A 146 -8.57 9.82 10.43
C PHE A 146 -7.52 8.71 10.60
N PRO A 147 -6.24 8.94 10.25
CA PRO A 147 -5.20 7.91 10.23
C PRO A 147 -4.86 7.29 11.58
N VAL A 148 -5.29 7.92 12.68
CA VAL A 148 -5.08 7.40 14.04
C VAL A 148 -6.18 6.44 14.50
N ILE A 149 -7.30 6.39 13.78
CA ILE A 149 -8.40 5.47 14.11
C ILE A 149 -8.01 4.04 13.67
N PRO A 150 -8.10 3.05 14.57
CA PRO A 150 -7.76 1.69 14.22
C PRO A 150 -8.72 1.12 13.16
N TRP A 151 -8.20 0.29 12.28
CA TRP A 151 -8.92 -0.33 11.17
C TRP A 151 -10.29 -0.93 11.57
N SER A 152 -10.39 -1.52 12.74
CA SER A 152 -11.64 -2.12 13.26
C SER A 152 -12.75 -1.09 13.54
N LYS A 153 -12.41 0.20 13.60
CA LYS A 153 -13.35 1.30 13.86
C LYS A 153 -13.69 2.15 12.63
N LEU A 154 -12.98 1.99 11.51
CA LEU A 154 -13.22 2.74 10.29
C LEU A 154 -14.68 2.62 9.77
N PRO A 155 -15.31 1.42 9.79
CA PRO A 155 -16.73 1.33 9.40
C PRO A 155 -17.65 2.20 10.26
N ARG A 156 -17.27 2.49 11.51
CA ARG A 156 -18.04 3.35 12.42
C ARG A 156 -17.88 4.82 12.03
N VAL A 157 -16.71 5.25 11.55
CA VAL A 157 -16.49 6.61 11.07
C VAL A 157 -17.51 6.94 9.97
N ARG A 158 -17.59 6.11 8.94
CA ARG A 158 -18.54 6.28 7.84
C ARG A 158 -20.00 6.30 8.30
N ARG A 159 -20.36 5.49 9.31
CA ARG A 159 -21.72 5.46 9.84
C ARG A 159 -22.08 6.67 10.71
N LEU A 160 -21.10 7.30 11.36
CA LEU A 160 -21.32 8.47 12.22
C LEU A 160 -21.45 9.76 11.45
N ALA A 161 -20.86 9.83 10.26
CA ALA A 161 -20.85 11.04 9.43
C ALA A 161 -21.10 10.67 7.94
N PRO A 162 -22.23 10.02 7.63
CA PRO A 162 -22.50 9.53 6.27
C PRO A 162 -22.57 10.65 5.23
N GLU A 163 -22.94 11.85 5.62
CA GLU A 163 -23.04 13.03 4.76
C GLU A 163 -21.70 13.43 4.11
N PHE A 164 -20.57 13.14 4.75
CA PHE A 164 -19.24 13.41 4.17
C PHE A 164 -18.82 12.37 3.13
N TYR A 165 -19.38 11.17 3.19
CA TYR A 165 -18.97 10.04 2.34
C TYR A 165 -19.99 9.67 1.26
N ALA A 166 -21.25 10.12 1.40
CA ALA A 166 -22.33 9.75 0.48
C ALA A 166 -22.13 10.26 -0.95
N GLY A 167 -21.46 11.40 -1.12
CA GLY A 167 -21.17 12.02 -2.42
C GLY A 167 -19.90 11.54 -3.09
N LEU A 168 -19.08 10.75 -2.39
CA LEU A 168 -17.81 10.27 -2.91
C LEU A 168 -18.00 9.02 -3.78
N HIS A 169 -17.16 8.91 -4.80
CA HIS A 169 -17.07 7.67 -5.57
C HIS A 169 -16.45 6.58 -4.70
N SER A 170 -17.08 5.41 -4.65
CA SER A 170 -16.60 4.22 -3.96
C SER A 170 -16.84 2.98 -4.82
N TYR A 171 -16.01 1.94 -4.63
CA TYR A 171 -16.10 0.67 -5.35
C TYR A 171 -16.94 -0.35 -4.57
#